data_2be5115f00718e9f2b9ea26a64f1b259
#
_entry.id   2be5115f00718e9f2b9ea26a64f1b259
#
_cell.length_a   1.000
_cell.length_b   1.000
_cell.length_c   1.000
_cell.angle_alpha   90.00
_cell.angle_beta   90.00
_cell.angle_gamma   90.00
#
_symmetry.space_group_name_H-M   'P 1'
#
loop_
_entity.id
_entity.type
_entity.pdbx_description
1 polymer ?
#
loop_
_entity_poly.entity_id
_entity_poly.type
_entity_poly.pdbx_seq_one_letter_code
_entity_poly.pdbx_strand_id
1 'polypeptide(L)'
;MASLITASSKTDFTTALNDHFDTFKETITVYKEPKKVITNKSKNIYAGYGAQKEIITYETVSSNFEALVNFRDRQSMEFLPDIKVQDIRGDVRIKVAETCKDYIKGNGKTESIVVQGKSYNVITDDGTREYLGTYYYVFHLEATT
;
A
#
# COMPACT_ATOMS: atom_id res chain seq x y z
N MET A 1 20.51 -0.43 31.34
CA MET A 1 21.60 -1.12 30.62
C MET A 1 22.22 -0.17 29.61
N ALA A 2 23.53 -0.06 29.61
CA ALA A 2 24.23 0.70 28.58
C ALA A 2 24.06 -0.04 27.22
N SER A 3 23.66 0.68 26.19
CA SER A 3 23.63 0.14 24.84
C SER A 3 25.04 -0.12 24.33
N LEU A 4 25.28 -1.29 23.74
CA LEU A 4 26.55 -1.61 23.08
C LEU A 4 26.86 -0.73 21.86
N ILE A 5 25.82 -0.05 21.33
CA ILE A 5 25.91 0.82 20.17
C ILE A 5 25.84 2.27 20.65
N THR A 6 26.80 3.08 20.24
CA THR A 6 26.85 4.51 20.58
C THR A 6 25.68 5.28 19.94
N ALA A 7 25.33 6.43 20.52
CA ALA A 7 24.29 7.30 19.94
C ALA A 7 24.65 7.76 18.51
N SER A 8 25.93 8.05 18.26
CA SER A 8 26.41 8.41 16.92
C SER A 8 26.20 7.27 15.91
N SER A 9 26.59 6.05 16.27
CA SER A 9 26.41 4.88 15.39
C SER A 9 24.93 4.59 15.09
N LYS A 10 24.03 4.86 16.05
CA LYS A 10 22.57 4.75 15.82
C LYS A 10 22.08 5.79 14.81
N THR A 11 22.57 7.01 14.91
CA THR A 11 22.24 8.09 13.97
C THR A 11 22.75 7.76 12.58
N ASP A 12 23.99 7.30 12.46
CA ASP A 12 24.60 6.91 11.18
C ASP A 12 23.82 5.76 10.53
N PHE A 13 23.39 4.78 11.32
CA PHE A 13 22.57 3.66 10.84
C PHE A 13 21.18 4.15 10.35
N THR A 14 20.51 5.03 11.09
CA THR A 14 19.22 5.59 10.70
C THR A 14 19.34 6.41 9.42
N THR A 15 20.42 7.20 9.29
CA THR A 15 20.71 7.97 8.07
C THR A 15 20.91 7.03 6.89
N ALA A 16 21.70 5.96 7.04
CA ALA A 16 21.94 4.98 5.99
C ALA A 16 20.65 4.25 5.55
N LEU A 17 19.73 3.96 6.49
CA LEU A 17 18.42 3.37 6.17
C LEU A 17 17.56 4.32 5.36
N ASN A 18 17.52 5.59 5.73
CA ASN A 18 16.76 6.61 5.01
C ASN A 18 17.34 6.83 3.60
N ASP A 19 18.66 6.91 3.48
CA ASP A 19 19.34 7.03 2.20
C ASP A 19 19.08 5.82 1.29
N HIS A 20 19.06 4.62 1.88
CA HIS A 20 18.70 3.39 1.16
C HIS A 20 17.23 3.46 0.66
N PHE A 21 16.32 3.85 1.53
CA PHE A 21 14.92 4.01 1.14
C PHE A 21 14.78 5.04 0.02
N ASP A 22 15.39 6.22 0.17
CA ASP A 22 15.32 7.30 -0.81
C ASP A 22 15.97 6.93 -2.16
N THR A 23 16.98 6.08 -2.15
CA THR A 23 17.67 5.63 -3.36
C THR A 23 16.85 4.63 -4.16
N PHE A 24 16.16 3.71 -3.50
CA PHE A 24 15.48 2.57 -4.14
C PHE A 24 13.94 2.65 -4.12
N LYS A 25 13.39 3.74 -3.61
CA LYS A 25 11.94 3.93 -3.58
C LYS A 25 11.35 4.07 -4.98
N GLU A 26 10.18 3.49 -5.15
CA GLU A 26 9.37 3.61 -6.36
C GLU A 26 8.01 4.19 -6.00
N THR A 27 7.41 4.91 -6.95
CA THR A 27 6.06 5.44 -6.77
C THR A 27 5.03 4.35 -7.00
N ILE A 28 4.16 4.16 -6.03
CA ILE A 28 3.01 3.27 -6.11
C ILE A 28 1.72 4.08 -6.04
N THR A 29 0.67 3.61 -6.67
CA THR A 29 -0.67 4.23 -6.60
C THR A 29 -1.62 3.30 -5.88
N VAL A 30 -2.20 3.76 -4.80
CA VAL A 30 -3.18 3.01 -4.01
C VAL A 30 -4.58 3.45 -4.41
N TYR A 31 -5.38 2.52 -4.92
CA TYR A 31 -6.78 2.74 -5.28
C TYR A 31 -7.69 2.24 -4.16
N LYS A 32 -8.62 3.10 -3.77
CA LYS A 32 -9.71 2.79 -2.85
C LYS A 32 -10.98 2.47 -3.60
N GLU A 33 -11.94 1.84 -2.93
CA GLU A 33 -13.30 1.68 -3.47
C GLU A 33 -13.85 3.04 -3.89
N PRO A 34 -14.45 3.14 -5.10
CA PRO A 34 -14.98 4.38 -5.62
C PRO A 34 -16.08 4.93 -4.70
N LYS A 35 -16.05 6.22 -4.47
CA LYS A 35 -17.11 6.92 -3.72
C LYS A 35 -18.33 7.09 -4.59
N LYS A 36 -19.47 6.64 -4.07
CA LYS A 36 -20.77 6.92 -4.68
C LYS A 36 -21.16 8.38 -4.42
N VAL A 37 -21.25 9.18 -5.48
CA VAL A 37 -21.73 10.55 -5.42
C VAL A 37 -23.14 10.62 -6.01
N ILE A 38 -24.08 11.04 -5.21
CA ILE A 38 -25.47 11.25 -5.65
C ILE A 38 -25.63 12.73 -5.98
N THR A 39 -25.74 13.04 -7.26
CA THR A 39 -25.97 14.42 -7.70
C THR A 39 -27.45 14.66 -7.87
N ASN A 40 -28.11 15.24 -6.87
CA ASN A 40 -29.49 15.68 -6.97
C ASN A 40 -29.53 17.03 -7.72
N LYS A 41 -29.81 16.99 -9.02
CA LYS A 41 -29.91 18.20 -9.85
C LYS A 41 -31.27 18.89 -9.80
N SER A 42 -32.19 18.45 -8.99
CA SER A 42 -33.55 19.06 -9.00
C SER A 42 -33.83 19.80 -7.71
N LYS A 43 -33.57 21.11 -7.73
CA LYS A 43 -34.14 22.07 -6.79
C LYS A 43 -35.55 22.58 -7.25
N ASN A 44 -36.16 21.94 -8.23
CA ASN A 44 -37.50 22.31 -8.66
C ASN A 44 -38.56 21.61 -7.82
N ILE A 45 -39.01 22.32 -6.78
CA ILE A 45 -40.11 21.94 -5.90
C ILE A 45 -41.44 21.81 -6.64
N TYR A 46 -41.50 22.25 -7.89
CA TYR A 46 -42.73 22.31 -8.73
C TYR A 46 -42.79 21.27 -9.85
N ALA A 47 -41.81 20.39 -10.00
CA ALA A 47 -41.92 19.29 -10.96
C ALA A 47 -42.78 18.18 -10.34
N GLY A 48 -44.10 18.33 -10.47
CA GLY A 48 -45.01 17.29 -10.03
C GLY A 48 -44.75 15.96 -10.70
N TYR A 49 -44.82 14.89 -9.93
CA TYR A 49 -44.97 13.49 -10.34
C TYR A 49 -44.02 12.94 -11.42
N GLY A 50 -42.82 13.46 -11.58
CA GLY A 50 -41.78 12.82 -12.38
C GLY A 50 -40.81 12.13 -11.48
N ALA A 51 -40.61 10.82 -11.62
CA ALA A 51 -39.55 10.09 -10.91
C ALA A 51 -38.22 10.79 -11.14
N GLN A 52 -37.70 11.43 -10.10
CA GLN A 52 -36.37 12.01 -10.11
C GLN A 52 -35.38 10.89 -10.29
N LYS A 53 -34.76 10.77 -11.46
CA LYS A 53 -33.63 9.88 -11.65
C LYS A 53 -32.45 10.44 -10.85
N GLU A 54 -32.14 9.80 -9.76
CA GLU A 54 -30.88 10.03 -9.06
C GLU A 54 -29.75 9.68 -10.03
N ILE A 55 -28.92 10.67 -10.34
CA ILE A 55 -27.71 10.41 -11.11
C ILE A 55 -26.66 9.96 -10.12
N ILE A 56 -26.37 8.67 -10.13
CA ILE A 56 -25.32 8.06 -9.32
C ILE A 56 -24.04 8.08 -10.14
N THR A 57 -23.04 8.80 -9.66
CA THR A 57 -21.70 8.81 -10.24
C THR A 57 -20.72 8.17 -9.25
N TYR A 58 -19.78 7.40 -9.75
CA TYR A 58 -18.72 6.83 -8.96
C TYR A 58 -17.43 7.61 -9.22
N GLU A 59 -16.86 8.20 -8.17
CA GLU A 59 -15.58 8.89 -8.24
C GLU A 59 -14.47 7.96 -7.78
N THR A 60 -13.44 7.80 -8.63
CA THR A 60 -12.25 7.03 -8.29
C THR A 60 -11.45 7.77 -7.21
N VAL A 61 -11.10 7.06 -6.13
CA VAL A 61 -10.28 7.58 -5.05
C VAL A 61 -8.93 6.89 -5.09
N SER A 62 -7.87 7.65 -5.32
CA SER A 62 -6.50 7.13 -5.32
C SER A 62 -5.52 8.13 -4.75
N SER A 63 -4.39 7.64 -4.29
CA SER A 63 -3.25 8.46 -3.85
C SER A 63 -1.94 7.78 -4.20
N ASN A 64 -0.93 8.60 -4.49
CA ASN A 64 0.41 8.13 -4.77
C ASN A 64 1.26 8.13 -3.50
N PHE A 65 2.04 7.09 -3.33
CA PHE A 65 2.99 6.94 -2.23
C PHE A 65 4.30 6.40 -2.75
N GLU A 66 5.33 6.50 -1.92
CA GLU A 66 6.63 5.92 -2.17
C GLU A 66 6.81 4.64 -1.37
N ALA A 67 7.35 3.62 -2.01
CA ALA A 67 7.58 2.31 -1.41
C ALA A 67 8.85 1.65 -1.93
N LEU A 68 9.47 0.83 -1.11
CA LEU A 68 10.44 -0.15 -1.59
C LEU A 68 9.70 -1.37 -2.11
N VAL A 69 9.87 -1.66 -3.39
CA VAL A 69 9.21 -2.77 -4.07
C VAL A 69 10.20 -3.92 -4.26
N ASN A 70 9.80 -5.10 -3.85
CA ASN A 70 10.56 -6.33 -4.05
C ASN A 70 9.69 -7.36 -4.77
N PHE A 71 10.03 -7.65 -6.01
CA PHE A 71 9.39 -8.72 -6.79
C PHE A 71 9.97 -10.07 -6.38
N ARG A 72 9.08 -11.01 -6.03
CA ARG A 72 9.47 -12.36 -5.70
C ARG A 72 9.41 -13.21 -6.95
N ASP A 73 10.55 -13.76 -7.31
CA ASP A 73 10.62 -14.77 -8.36
C ASP A 73 10.37 -16.15 -7.74
N ARG A 74 9.23 -16.75 -8.07
CA ARG A 74 8.88 -18.08 -7.59
C ARG A 74 9.87 -19.14 -8.06
N GLN A 75 10.49 -18.95 -9.23
CA GLN A 75 11.43 -19.92 -9.80
C GLN A 75 12.77 -19.95 -9.05
N SER A 76 13.22 -18.83 -8.51
CA SER A 76 14.48 -18.79 -7.76
C SER A 76 14.39 -19.45 -6.38
N MET A 77 13.19 -19.69 -5.87
CA MET A 77 12.96 -20.27 -4.55
C MET A 77 12.84 -21.80 -4.56
N GLU A 78 12.57 -22.41 -5.71
CA GLU A 78 12.51 -23.87 -5.86
C GLU A 78 13.87 -24.55 -5.65
N PHE A 79 14.96 -23.79 -5.72
CA PHE A 79 16.32 -24.30 -5.51
C PHE A 79 16.81 -24.33 -4.05
N LEU A 80 15.99 -23.85 -3.11
CA LEU A 80 16.32 -23.85 -1.68
C LEU A 80 15.52 -24.95 -0.98
N PRO A 81 16.12 -26.14 -0.74
CA PRO A 81 15.39 -27.32 -0.27
C PRO A 81 14.86 -27.23 1.17
N ASP A 82 15.31 -26.23 1.94
CA ASP A 82 14.97 -26.11 3.37
C ASP A 82 13.95 -25.02 3.69
N ILE A 83 13.53 -24.22 2.70
CA ILE A 83 12.49 -23.20 2.93
C ILE A 83 11.14 -23.81 2.56
N LYS A 84 10.29 -23.99 3.58
CA LYS A 84 8.88 -24.34 3.36
C LYS A 84 8.22 -23.24 2.53
N VAL A 85 8.03 -23.50 1.24
CA VAL A 85 7.41 -22.58 0.26
C VAL A 85 6.01 -22.13 0.69
N GLN A 86 5.41 -22.78 1.69
CA GLN A 86 4.07 -22.50 2.20
C GLN A 86 3.94 -21.13 2.91
N ASP A 87 5.05 -20.52 3.34
CA ASP A 87 5.01 -19.24 4.07
C ASP A 87 5.20 -18.01 3.15
N ILE A 88 5.45 -18.24 1.85
CA ILE A 88 5.65 -17.14 0.91
C ILE A 88 4.33 -16.83 0.21
N ARG A 89 3.59 -15.89 0.77
CA ARG A 89 2.35 -15.40 0.19
C ARG A 89 2.65 -14.17 -0.67
N GLY A 90 2.10 -14.16 -1.90
CA GLY A 90 2.14 -13.02 -2.82
C GLY A 90 3.34 -12.95 -3.75
N ASP A 91 3.15 -12.22 -4.83
CA ASP A 91 4.13 -12.05 -5.91
C ASP A 91 5.04 -10.86 -5.68
N VAL A 92 4.57 -9.86 -4.93
CA VAL A 92 5.28 -8.61 -4.66
C VAL A 92 5.19 -8.29 -3.18
N ARG A 93 6.30 -7.83 -2.64
CA ARG A 93 6.39 -7.32 -1.27
C ARG A 93 6.74 -5.85 -1.31
N ILE A 94 5.95 -5.02 -0.67
CA ILE A 94 6.22 -3.60 -0.54
C ILE A 94 6.53 -3.22 0.91
N LYS A 95 7.48 -2.31 1.10
CA LYS A 95 7.75 -1.65 2.37
C LYS A 95 7.37 -0.19 2.23
N VAL A 96 6.51 0.28 3.10
CA VAL A 96 5.94 1.62 3.04
C VAL A 96 6.11 2.36 4.37
N ALA A 97 6.04 3.69 4.31
CA ALA A 97 6.02 4.54 5.49
C ALA A 97 4.64 4.53 6.16
N GLU A 98 4.56 5.11 7.35
CA GLU A 98 3.33 5.16 8.16
C GLU A 98 2.16 5.83 7.43
N THR A 99 2.40 6.90 6.71
CA THR A 99 1.36 7.62 5.95
C THR A 99 0.68 6.74 4.91
N CYS A 100 1.45 5.94 4.19
CA CYS A 100 0.92 4.98 3.21
C CYS A 100 0.15 3.84 3.92
N LYS A 101 0.70 3.31 5.02
CA LYS A 101 0.02 2.28 5.83
C LYS A 101 -1.33 2.77 6.32
N ASP A 102 -1.39 3.98 6.86
CA ASP A 102 -2.63 4.56 7.37
C ASP A 102 -3.65 4.77 6.25
N TYR A 103 -3.20 5.16 5.06
CA TYR A 103 -4.07 5.26 3.89
C TYR A 103 -4.57 3.89 3.43
N ILE A 104 -3.74 2.86 3.40
CA ILE A 104 -4.14 1.50 3.00
C ILE A 104 -5.16 0.91 3.98
N LYS A 105 -4.93 1.07 5.29
CA LYS A 105 -5.80 0.52 6.35
C LYS A 105 -7.02 1.38 6.64
N GLY A 106 -6.90 2.69 6.44
CA GLY A 106 -7.98 3.66 6.67
C GLY A 106 -8.74 4.03 5.40
N ASN A 107 -9.68 4.99 5.52
CA ASN A 107 -10.40 5.60 4.39
C ASN A 107 -11.14 4.62 3.46
N GLY A 108 -11.68 3.54 4.01
CA GLY A 108 -12.39 2.51 3.25
C GLY A 108 -11.47 1.37 2.76
N LYS A 109 -12.07 0.44 2.05
CA LYS A 109 -11.36 -0.74 1.55
C LYS A 109 -10.41 -0.36 0.41
N THR A 110 -9.20 -0.89 0.44
CA THR A 110 -8.26 -0.80 -0.67
C THR A 110 -8.67 -1.78 -1.76
N GLU A 111 -8.90 -1.29 -2.96
CA GLU A 111 -9.28 -2.10 -4.11
C GLU A 111 -8.05 -2.73 -4.76
N SER A 112 -7.06 -1.90 -5.10
CA SER A 112 -5.82 -2.37 -5.70
C SER A 112 -4.67 -1.40 -5.44
N ILE A 113 -3.45 -1.92 -5.62
CA ILE A 113 -2.24 -1.12 -5.64
C ILE A 113 -1.56 -1.31 -6.99
N VAL A 114 -1.27 -0.21 -7.68
CA VAL A 114 -0.57 -0.23 -8.96
C VAL A 114 0.92 0.01 -8.73
N VAL A 115 1.72 -0.92 -9.20
CA VAL A 115 3.18 -0.88 -9.15
C VAL A 115 3.72 -1.10 -10.57
N GLN A 116 4.53 -0.19 -11.08
CA GLN A 116 5.09 -0.26 -12.44
C GLN A 116 4.04 -0.57 -13.53
N GLY A 117 2.85 0.05 -13.42
CA GLY A 117 1.77 -0.13 -14.39
C GLY A 117 0.97 -1.43 -14.26
N LYS A 118 1.27 -2.28 -13.27
CA LYS A 118 0.53 -3.52 -13.00
C LYS A 118 -0.29 -3.39 -11.73
N SER A 119 -1.50 -3.91 -11.76
CA SER A 119 -2.42 -3.95 -10.61
C SER A 119 -2.21 -5.16 -9.75
N TYR A 120 -2.21 -4.95 -8.44
CA TYR A 120 -2.05 -6.00 -7.42
C TYR A 120 -3.10 -5.84 -6.34
N ASN A 121 -3.53 -6.97 -5.78
CA ASN A 121 -4.39 -7.01 -4.60
C ASN A 121 -3.55 -7.16 -3.33
N VAL A 122 -3.96 -6.52 -2.25
CA VAL A 122 -3.34 -6.70 -0.94
C VAL A 122 -3.82 -8.00 -0.34
N ILE A 123 -2.90 -8.94 -0.08
CA ILE A 123 -3.24 -10.23 0.53
C ILE A 123 -3.12 -10.16 2.04
N THR A 124 -1.96 -9.74 2.51
CA THR A 124 -1.62 -9.75 3.93
C THR A 124 -0.79 -8.54 4.32
N ASP A 125 -0.99 -8.12 5.55
CA ASP A 125 -0.14 -7.22 6.29
C ASP A 125 0.87 -8.07 7.08
N ASP A 126 2.14 -8.00 6.73
CA ASP A 126 3.23 -8.74 7.40
C ASP A 126 3.73 -8.02 8.67
N GLY A 127 3.05 -6.93 9.01
CA GLY A 127 3.33 -6.19 10.23
C GLY A 127 4.40 -5.11 10.08
N THR A 128 4.84 -4.67 11.23
CA THR A 128 5.78 -3.56 11.37
C THR A 128 7.20 -4.08 11.47
N ARG A 129 8.11 -3.45 10.74
CA ARG A 129 9.56 -3.64 10.89
C ARG A 129 10.15 -2.40 11.53
N GLU A 130 10.72 -2.56 12.70
CA GLU A 130 11.40 -1.51 13.44
C GLU A 130 12.91 -1.64 13.29
N TYR A 131 13.57 -0.55 12.93
CA TYR A 131 15.01 -0.43 12.86
C TYR A 131 15.46 0.80 13.65
N LEU A 132 15.90 0.63 14.89
CA LEU A 132 16.37 1.71 15.76
C LEU A 132 15.46 2.94 15.84
N GLY A 133 14.14 2.72 15.96
CA GLY A 133 13.14 3.79 16.04
C GLY A 133 12.57 4.23 14.67
N THR A 134 13.07 3.69 13.57
CA THR A 134 12.47 3.89 12.23
C THR A 134 11.56 2.71 11.91
N TYR A 135 10.32 3.02 11.57
CA TYR A 135 9.28 2.02 11.32
C TYR A 135 8.97 1.93 9.83
N TYR A 136 8.95 0.70 9.32
CA TYR A 136 8.45 0.36 7.99
C TYR A 136 7.36 -0.68 8.10
N TYR A 137 6.36 -0.55 7.25
CA TYR A 137 5.22 -1.45 7.20
C TYR A 137 5.28 -2.28 5.93
N VAL A 138 5.10 -3.57 6.05
CA VAL A 138 5.29 -4.54 4.98
C VAL A 138 3.94 -5.10 4.57
N PHE A 139 3.64 -5.04 3.27
CA PHE A 139 2.45 -5.64 2.67
C PHE A 139 2.86 -6.63 1.59
N HIS A 140 2.12 -7.72 1.50
CA HIS A 140 2.23 -8.69 0.44
C HIS A 140 1.12 -8.48 -0.57
N LEU A 141 1.50 -8.43 -1.83
CA LEU A 141 0.61 -8.18 -2.96
C LEU A 141 0.61 -9.38 -3.90
N GLU A 142 -0.54 -9.64 -4.51
CA GLU A 142 -0.73 -10.66 -5.54
C GLU A 142 -1.24 -10.01 -6.82
N ALA A 143 -0.73 -10.45 -7.97
CA ALA A 143 -1.17 -9.93 -9.26
C ALA A 143 -2.68 -10.16 -9.44
N THR A 144 -3.36 -9.11 -9.90
CA THR A 144 -4.77 -9.23 -10.29
C THR A 144 -4.85 -9.96 -11.61
N THR A 145 -5.48 -11.11 -11.61
CA THR A 145 -5.74 -11.90 -12.82
C THR A 145 -6.81 -11.27 -13.69
#